data_fa851cbdcb8d2e9f5dda14a92971ce5b
#
_entry.id   fa851cbdcb8d2e9f5dda14a92971ce5b
#
_cell.length_a   1.000
_cell.length_b   1.000
_cell.length_c   1.000
_cell.angle_alpha   90.00
_cell.angle_beta   90.00
_cell.angle_gamma   90.00
#
_symmetry.space_group_name_H-M   'P 1'
#
loop_
_entity.id
_entity.type
_entity.pdbx_description
1 polymer ?
#
loop_
_entity_poly.entity_id
_entity_poly.type
_entity_poly.pdbx_seq_one_letter_code
_entity_poly.pdbx_strand_id
1 'polypeptide(L)'
;MLGFGIACGLVESLRSGRGQVVDAAMVEGASLLAAMFAGLLATRQWKEERGANILDSGSPWYDVYETKDGKYVSIGSIEPKFYADLLKRLGVANEALPKQNDTAGWPALRTRFTAVFKTKTRDEWCTAFEGSDACFAPVLTMSEAKRHPHN
;
A
#
# COMPACT_ATOMS: atom_id res chain seq x y z
N MET A 1 7.09 18.52 -5.52
CA MET A 1 6.62 19.90 -5.59
C MET A 1 7.78 20.87 -5.86
N LEU A 2 8.75 21.06 -4.94
CA LEU A 2 9.85 22.01 -5.11
C LEU A 2 10.62 21.83 -6.43
N GLY A 3 11.05 20.62 -6.77
CA GLY A 3 11.77 20.36 -8.03
C GLY A 3 10.98 20.74 -9.28
N PHE A 4 9.67 20.49 -9.29
CA PHE A 4 8.78 20.92 -10.37
C PHE A 4 8.67 22.45 -10.44
N GLY A 5 8.50 23.13 -9.30
CA GLY A 5 8.48 24.59 -9.22
C GLY A 5 9.78 25.22 -9.74
N ILE A 6 10.94 24.67 -9.35
CA ILE A 6 12.25 25.13 -9.85
C ILE A 6 12.35 24.96 -11.38
N ALA A 7 11.93 23.81 -11.90
CA ALA A 7 11.96 23.56 -13.35
C ALA A 7 11.08 24.56 -14.11
N CYS A 8 9.86 24.81 -13.61
CA CYS A 8 8.96 25.83 -14.19
C CYS A 8 9.57 27.23 -14.12
N GLY A 9 10.18 27.60 -12.99
CA GLY A 9 10.86 28.90 -12.82
C GLY A 9 12.04 29.10 -13.78
N LEU A 10 12.82 28.03 -14.02
CA LEU A 10 13.90 28.06 -15.01
C LEU A 10 13.38 28.21 -16.43
N VAL A 11 12.34 27.49 -16.82
CA VAL A 11 11.72 27.63 -18.14
C VAL A 11 11.20 29.04 -18.37
N GLU A 12 10.54 29.64 -17.38
CA GLU A 12 10.05 31.00 -17.46
C GLU A 12 11.21 31.99 -17.59
N SER A 13 12.27 31.85 -16.79
CA SER A 13 13.46 32.70 -16.86
C SER A 13 14.16 32.64 -18.22
N LEU A 14 14.27 31.45 -18.81
CA LEU A 14 14.82 31.25 -20.16
C LEU A 14 13.98 31.91 -21.26
N ARG A 15 12.64 31.98 -21.09
CA ARG A 15 11.72 32.56 -22.08
C ARG A 15 11.55 34.07 -21.95
N SER A 16 11.45 34.56 -20.73
CA SER A 16 11.14 35.97 -20.46
C SER A 16 12.33 36.82 -20.06
N GLY A 17 13.48 36.17 -19.73
CA GLY A 17 14.64 36.85 -19.15
C GLY A 17 14.46 37.29 -17.69
N ARG A 18 13.35 36.94 -17.04
CA ARG A 18 13.01 37.36 -15.67
C ARG A 18 12.99 36.19 -14.73
N GLY A 19 13.68 36.32 -13.61
CA GLY A 19 13.59 35.36 -12.51
C GLY A 19 12.36 35.57 -11.65
N GLN A 20 12.05 34.59 -10.83
CA GLN A 20 10.95 34.64 -9.86
C GLN A 20 11.28 33.87 -8.58
N VAL A 21 10.55 34.14 -7.51
CA VAL A 21 10.61 33.34 -6.29
C VAL A 21 9.68 32.14 -6.45
N VAL A 22 10.18 30.95 -6.10
CA VAL A 22 9.37 29.72 -6.02
C VAL A 22 9.17 29.41 -4.55
N ASP A 23 7.96 29.69 -4.06
CA ASP A 23 7.53 29.21 -2.73
C ASP A 23 6.96 27.80 -2.86
N ALA A 24 7.49 26.86 -2.09
CA ALA A 24 7.09 25.45 -2.07
C ALA A 24 6.89 24.99 -0.63
N ALA A 25 5.89 25.57 0.03
CA ALA A 25 5.58 25.28 1.41
C ALA A 25 5.15 23.81 1.61
N MET A 26 5.66 23.17 2.68
CA MET A 26 5.31 21.77 3.00
C MET A 26 3.80 21.58 3.24
N VAL A 27 3.14 22.57 3.83
CA VAL A 27 1.69 22.52 4.11
C VAL A 27 0.86 22.43 2.82
N GLU A 28 1.25 23.15 1.77
CA GLU A 28 0.58 23.12 0.47
C GLU A 28 0.85 21.80 -0.25
N GLY A 29 2.10 21.31 -0.19
CA GLY A 29 2.47 20.00 -0.73
C GLY A 29 1.72 18.87 -0.04
N ALA A 30 1.60 18.89 1.28
CA ALA A 30 0.84 17.92 2.06
C ALA A 30 -0.67 17.96 1.72
N SER A 31 -1.25 19.18 1.63
CA SER A 31 -2.65 19.37 1.25
C SER A 31 -2.96 18.82 -0.15
N LEU A 32 -2.05 19.04 -1.09
CA LEU A 32 -2.21 18.50 -2.45
C LEU A 32 -2.17 16.97 -2.46
N LEU A 33 -1.26 16.35 -1.71
CA LEU A 33 -1.21 14.89 -1.56
C LEU A 33 -2.45 14.34 -0.85
N ALA A 34 -3.04 15.09 0.07
CA ALA A 34 -4.27 14.73 0.77
C ALA A 34 -5.56 14.94 -0.05
N ALA A 35 -5.49 15.56 -1.25
CA ALA A 35 -6.67 15.87 -2.05
C ALA A 35 -7.55 14.67 -2.38
N MET A 36 -6.93 13.49 -2.62
CA MET A 36 -7.65 12.24 -2.84
C MET A 36 -8.49 11.86 -1.61
N PHE A 37 -7.94 11.98 -0.42
CA PHE A 37 -8.65 11.64 0.83
C PHE A 37 -9.77 12.63 1.12
N ALA A 38 -9.59 13.91 0.80
CA ALA A 38 -10.66 14.90 0.88
C ALA A 38 -11.83 14.54 -0.06
N GLY A 39 -11.53 14.07 -1.29
CA GLY A 39 -12.52 13.58 -2.22
C GLY A 39 -13.27 12.34 -1.71
N LEU A 40 -12.54 11.37 -1.15
CA LEU A 40 -13.14 10.17 -0.57
C LEU A 40 -14.01 10.50 0.65
N LEU A 41 -13.60 11.46 1.47
CA LEU A 41 -14.40 11.93 2.61
C LEU A 41 -15.69 12.61 2.14
N ALA A 42 -15.62 13.50 1.15
CA ALA A 42 -16.78 14.18 0.57
C ALA A 42 -17.80 13.21 -0.04
N THR A 43 -17.33 12.09 -0.60
CA THR A 43 -18.17 11.02 -1.17
C THR A 43 -18.55 9.94 -0.15
N ARG A 44 -18.24 10.12 1.13
CA ARG A 44 -18.50 9.17 2.23
C ARG A 44 -17.83 7.79 2.04
N GLN A 45 -16.75 7.73 1.27
CA GLN A 45 -15.93 6.54 1.08
C GLN A 45 -14.74 6.48 2.04
N TRP A 46 -14.54 7.51 2.85
CA TRP A 46 -13.55 7.59 3.90
C TRP A 46 -14.19 7.98 5.23
N LYS A 47 -13.76 7.37 6.31
CA LYS A 47 -14.16 7.70 7.69
C LYS A 47 -12.99 8.37 8.41
N GLU A 48 -13.27 9.36 9.23
CA GLU A 48 -12.28 9.99 10.12
C GLU A 48 -12.03 9.13 11.38
N GLU A 49 -11.86 7.82 11.15
CA GLU A 49 -11.60 6.81 12.16
C GLU A 49 -10.39 6.00 11.69
N ARG A 50 -9.38 5.89 12.55
CA ARG A 50 -8.14 5.19 12.24
C ARG A 50 -8.38 3.69 12.11
N GLY A 51 -7.85 3.08 11.05
CA GLY A 51 -7.98 1.64 10.80
C GLY A 51 -9.37 1.20 10.34
N ALA A 52 -10.18 2.12 9.81
CA ALA A 52 -11.53 1.86 9.32
C ALA A 52 -11.65 1.97 7.79
N ASN A 53 -10.55 2.24 7.10
CA ASN A 53 -10.52 2.53 5.67
C ASN A 53 -9.62 1.55 4.91
N ILE A 54 -9.62 1.69 3.57
CA ILE A 54 -8.88 0.78 2.69
C ILE A 54 -7.36 0.94 2.84
N LEU A 55 -6.86 2.16 3.01
CA LEU A 55 -5.43 2.48 2.94
C LEU A 55 -4.80 2.86 4.29
N ASP A 56 -5.50 2.64 5.39
CA ASP A 56 -5.05 2.96 6.74
C ASP A 56 -4.91 1.72 7.64
N SER A 57 -4.67 0.57 7.05
CA SER A 57 -4.65 -0.76 7.68
C SER A 57 -6.03 -1.25 8.17
N GLY A 58 -7.12 -0.65 7.71
CA GLY A 58 -8.47 -1.14 7.97
C GLY A 58 -8.78 -2.41 7.18
N SER A 59 -8.42 -2.43 5.91
CA SER A 59 -8.66 -3.58 5.03
C SER A 59 -7.61 -4.69 5.22
N PRO A 60 -8.04 -5.95 5.36
CA PRO A 60 -7.10 -7.06 5.60
C PRO A 60 -6.27 -7.44 4.37
N TRP A 61 -6.65 -7.01 3.18
CA TRP A 61 -5.93 -7.26 1.93
C TRP A 61 -4.99 -6.10 1.54
N TYR A 62 -4.85 -5.09 2.41
CA TYR A 62 -3.89 -3.99 2.28
C TYR A 62 -3.25 -3.74 3.64
N ASP A 63 -2.36 -4.64 4.06
CA ASP A 63 -1.78 -4.61 5.41
C ASP A 63 -0.46 -5.41 5.48
N VAL A 64 0.12 -5.43 6.67
CA VAL A 64 1.34 -6.16 7.03
C VAL A 64 1.00 -7.33 7.94
N TYR A 65 1.59 -8.50 7.67
CA TYR A 65 1.37 -9.71 8.42
C TYR A 65 2.67 -10.31 8.94
N GLU A 66 2.65 -10.76 10.19
CA GLU A 66 3.75 -11.49 10.78
C GLU A 66 3.78 -12.94 10.30
N THR A 67 4.96 -13.42 9.94
CA THR A 67 5.22 -14.78 9.48
C THR A 67 5.66 -15.71 10.61
N LYS A 68 5.79 -17.02 10.33
CA LYS A 68 6.17 -18.04 11.30
C LYS A 68 7.50 -17.74 12.02
N ASP A 69 8.43 -17.12 11.33
CA ASP A 69 9.77 -16.77 11.83
C ASP A 69 9.85 -15.40 12.51
N GLY A 70 8.71 -14.76 12.81
CA GLY A 70 8.64 -13.46 13.48
C GLY A 70 9.05 -12.28 12.58
N LYS A 71 9.24 -12.52 11.28
CA LYS A 71 9.42 -11.49 10.26
C LYS A 71 8.06 -11.06 9.71
N TYR A 72 8.07 -10.16 8.73
CA TYR A 72 6.84 -9.58 8.20
C TYR A 72 6.82 -9.59 6.68
N VAL A 73 5.60 -9.66 6.15
CA VAL A 73 5.28 -9.47 4.73
C VAL A 73 4.19 -8.42 4.60
N SER A 74 4.16 -7.70 3.47
CA SER A 74 3.10 -6.77 3.13
C SER A 74 2.33 -7.25 1.92
N ILE A 75 1.02 -6.98 1.91
CA ILE A 75 0.14 -7.23 0.78
C ILE A 75 -0.64 -5.95 0.44
N GLY A 76 -1.00 -5.79 -0.84
CA GLY A 76 -1.70 -4.60 -1.34
C GLY A 76 -2.65 -4.93 -2.49
N SER A 77 -3.38 -6.06 -2.40
CA SER A 77 -4.21 -6.62 -3.47
C SER A 77 -5.56 -5.90 -3.57
N ILE A 78 -5.56 -4.65 -4.01
CA ILE A 78 -6.77 -3.79 -4.11
C ILE A 78 -7.69 -4.30 -5.23
N GLU A 79 -7.16 -4.53 -6.42
CA GLU A 79 -7.94 -4.92 -7.58
C GLU A 79 -8.40 -6.37 -7.48
N PRO A 80 -9.62 -6.69 -7.98
CA PRO A 80 -10.20 -8.03 -7.85
C PRO A 80 -9.32 -9.16 -8.41
N LYS A 81 -8.58 -8.90 -9.51
CA LYS A 81 -7.68 -9.88 -10.10
C LYS A 81 -6.49 -10.21 -9.20
N PHE A 82 -5.90 -9.20 -8.56
CA PHE A 82 -4.79 -9.37 -7.63
C PHE A 82 -5.24 -10.02 -6.33
N TYR A 83 -6.44 -9.66 -5.86
CA TYR A 83 -7.06 -10.30 -4.70
C TYR A 83 -7.35 -11.79 -4.95
N ALA A 84 -7.85 -12.16 -6.12
CA ALA A 84 -8.04 -13.57 -6.48
C ALA A 84 -6.73 -14.37 -6.52
N ASP A 85 -5.64 -13.78 -7.05
CA ASP A 85 -4.31 -14.40 -7.02
C ASP A 85 -3.77 -14.53 -5.59
N LEU A 86 -3.96 -13.50 -4.76
CA LEU A 86 -3.65 -13.56 -3.32
C LEU A 86 -4.33 -14.75 -2.65
N LEU A 87 -5.64 -14.90 -2.78
CA LEU A 87 -6.39 -16.00 -2.16
C LEU A 87 -5.91 -17.38 -2.64
N LYS A 88 -5.61 -17.50 -3.92
CA LYS A 88 -5.04 -18.72 -4.50
C LYS A 88 -3.68 -19.05 -3.91
N ARG A 89 -2.78 -18.09 -3.80
CA ARG A 89 -1.42 -18.28 -3.25
C ARG A 89 -1.44 -18.56 -1.74
N LEU A 90 -2.39 -17.97 -1.03
CA LEU A 90 -2.63 -18.28 0.38
C LEU A 90 -3.26 -19.67 0.58
N GLY A 91 -3.78 -20.30 -0.48
CA GLY A 91 -4.45 -21.60 -0.39
C GLY A 91 -5.87 -21.55 0.19
N VAL A 92 -6.50 -20.38 0.18
CA VAL A 92 -7.83 -20.14 0.79
C VAL A 92 -8.93 -19.80 -0.24
N ALA A 93 -8.63 -19.88 -1.53
CA ALA A 93 -9.57 -19.48 -2.60
C ALA A 93 -10.89 -20.27 -2.59
N ASN A 94 -10.91 -21.49 -2.05
CA ASN A 94 -12.11 -22.35 -1.97
C ASN A 94 -12.82 -22.30 -0.61
N GLU A 95 -12.35 -21.42 0.31
CA GLU A 95 -13.01 -21.21 1.60
C GLU A 95 -14.19 -20.26 1.50
N ALA A 96 -15.19 -20.41 2.38
CA ALA A 96 -16.31 -19.49 2.49
C ALA A 96 -15.88 -18.21 3.22
N LEU A 97 -15.13 -17.36 2.53
CA LEU A 97 -14.63 -16.09 3.07
C LEU A 97 -15.62 -14.94 2.85
N PRO A 98 -15.62 -13.92 3.72
CA PRO A 98 -16.31 -12.65 3.46
C PRO A 98 -15.87 -12.04 2.13
N LYS A 99 -16.76 -11.29 1.49
CA LYS A 99 -16.41 -10.55 0.26
C LYS A 99 -15.33 -9.49 0.56
N GLN A 100 -14.45 -9.25 -0.38
CA GLN A 100 -13.33 -8.30 -0.25
C GLN A 100 -13.76 -6.93 0.32
N ASN A 101 -14.83 -6.35 -0.20
CA ASN A 101 -15.30 -5.01 0.16
C ASN A 101 -16.40 -5.01 1.24
N ASP A 102 -16.69 -6.15 1.86
CA ASP A 102 -17.58 -6.23 3.00
C ASP A 102 -16.84 -5.86 4.28
N THR A 103 -16.94 -4.59 4.68
CA THR A 103 -16.26 -4.07 5.87
C THR A 103 -16.66 -4.78 7.16
N ALA A 104 -17.87 -5.31 7.25
CA ALA A 104 -18.32 -6.08 8.41
C ALA A 104 -17.58 -7.43 8.52
N GLY A 105 -17.15 -7.98 7.40
CA GLY A 105 -16.38 -9.23 7.33
C GLY A 105 -14.85 -9.05 7.52
N TRP A 106 -14.34 -7.82 7.49
CA TRP A 106 -12.89 -7.57 7.57
C TRP A 106 -12.21 -8.13 8.82
N PRO A 107 -12.77 -8.07 10.03
CA PRO A 107 -12.13 -8.66 11.22
C PRO A 107 -11.93 -10.17 11.08
N ALA A 108 -12.93 -10.90 10.56
CA ALA A 108 -12.85 -12.34 10.34
C ALA A 108 -11.81 -12.68 9.26
N LEU A 109 -11.78 -11.93 8.17
CA LEU A 109 -10.81 -12.09 7.08
C LEU A 109 -9.37 -11.81 7.57
N ARG A 110 -9.17 -10.77 8.39
CA ARG A 110 -7.89 -10.46 9.03
C ARG A 110 -7.41 -11.60 9.91
N THR A 111 -8.27 -12.12 10.75
CA THR A 111 -7.97 -13.28 11.61
C THR A 111 -7.52 -14.47 10.77
N ARG A 112 -8.24 -14.75 9.67
CA ARG A 112 -7.89 -15.86 8.77
C ARG A 112 -6.53 -15.64 8.09
N PHE A 113 -6.26 -14.46 7.54
CA PHE A 113 -4.99 -14.14 6.89
C PHE A 113 -3.83 -14.20 7.88
N THR A 114 -4.00 -13.67 9.09
CA THR A 114 -3.00 -13.77 10.17
C THR A 114 -2.65 -15.23 10.45
N ALA A 115 -3.65 -16.11 10.59
CA ALA A 115 -3.42 -17.53 10.82
C ALA A 115 -2.67 -18.19 9.65
N VAL A 116 -3.00 -17.82 8.41
CA VAL A 116 -2.33 -18.38 7.21
C VAL A 116 -0.89 -17.91 7.12
N PHE A 117 -0.62 -16.61 7.28
CA PHE A 117 0.76 -16.10 7.18
C PHE A 117 1.68 -16.68 8.26
N LYS A 118 1.16 -17.04 9.42
CA LYS A 118 1.90 -17.75 10.48
C LYS A 118 2.30 -19.19 10.13
N THR A 119 1.82 -19.76 9.03
CA THR A 119 2.15 -21.17 8.66
C THR A 119 3.51 -21.33 8.00
N LYS A 120 4.06 -20.27 7.41
CA LYS A 120 5.35 -20.30 6.69
C LYS A 120 6.24 -19.15 7.14
N THR A 121 7.54 -19.30 6.89
CA THR A 121 8.53 -18.22 7.06
C THR A 121 8.36 -17.15 5.98
N ARG A 122 8.94 -15.96 6.19
CA ARG A 122 8.94 -14.90 5.19
C ARG A 122 9.51 -15.36 3.86
N ASP A 123 10.62 -16.10 3.88
CA ASP A 123 11.30 -16.53 2.67
C ASP A 123 10.50 -17.61 1.91
N GLU A 124 9.83 -18.53 2.63
CA GLU A 124 8.89 -19.50 2.03
C GLU A 124 7.69 -18.77 1.38
N TRP A 125 7.19 -17.68 1.98
CA TRP A 125 6.17 -16.87 1.37
C TRP A 125 6.68 -16.11 0.14
N CYS A 126 7.91 -15.56 0.17
CA CYS A 126 8.53 -14.98 -1.02
C CYS A 126 8.56 -15.96 -2.20
N THR A 127 8.96 -17.20 -1.95
CA THR A 127 8.96 -18.27 -2.97
C THR A 127 7.53 -18.58 -3.46
N ALA A 128 6.54 -18.66 -2.55
CA ALA A 128 5.14 -18.93 -2.92
C ALA A 128 4.52 -17.83 -3.78
N PHE A 129 4.97 -16.59 -3.62
CA PHE A 129 4.49 -15.43 -4.39
C PHE A 129 5.39 -15.05 -5.56
N GLU A 130 6.48 -15.76 -5.82
CA GLU A 130 7.38 -15.48 -6.93
C GLU A 130 6.61 -15.49 -8.27
N GLY A 131 6.88 -14.49 -9.11
CA GLY A 131 6.23 -14.32 -10.41
C GLY A 131 4.72 -14.07 -10.35
N SER A 132 4.17 -13.61 -9.20
CA SER A 132 2.75 -13.28 -9.05
C SER A 132 2.49 -11.78 -9.16
N ASP A 133 1.24 -11.43 -9.52
CA ASP A 133 0.72 -10.06 -9.51
C ASP A 133 -0.07 -9.74 -8.22
N ALA A 134 0.07 -10.54 -7.17
CA ALA A 134 -0.72 -10.40 -5.93
C ALA A 134 -0.34 -9.19 -5.07
N CYS A 135 0.50 -8.28 -5.56
CA CYS A 135 0.98 -7.11 -4.82
C CYS A 135 1.57 -7.49 -3.44
N PHE A 136 2.43 -8.51 -3.43
CA PHE A 136 3.10 -9.04 -2.25
C PHE A 136 4.55 -8.56 -2.20
N ALA A 137 5.05 -8.22 -1.00
CA ALA A 137 6.47 -7.94 -0.78
C ALA A 137 6.92 -8.34 0.63
N PRO A 138 8.19 -8.77 0.82
CA PRO A 138 8.75 -8.92 2.15
C PRO A 138 8.99 -7.55 2.80
N VAL A 139 8.74 -7.45 4.10
CA VAL A 139 9.22 -6.30 4.89
C VAL A 139 10.67 -6.57 5.27
N LEU A 140 11.56 -5.71 4.83
CA LEU A 140 13.01 -5.86 4.97
C LEU A 140 13.57 -4.87 6.00
N THR A 141 14.57 -5.32 6.73
CA THR A 141 15.42 -4.38 7.48
C THR A 141 16.26 -3.55 6.52
N MET A 142 16.83 -2.43 6.98
CA MET A 142 17.72 -1.59 6.16
C MET A 142 18.91 -2.35 5.63
N SER A 143 19.43 -3.31 6.40
CA SER A 143 20.58 -4.15 6.00
C SER A 143 20.20 -5.18 4.94
N GLU A 144 18.99 -5.75 5.02
CA GLU A 144 18.45 -6.67 4.03
C GLU A 144 18.12 -5.94 2.71
N ALA A 145 17.51 -4.75 2.80
CA ALA A 145 17.11 -3.95 1.65
C ALA A 145 18.28 -3.66 0.69
N LYS A 146 19.48 -3.37 1.23
CA LYS A 146 20.68 -3.14 0.42
C LYS A 146 21.11 -4.34 -0.44
N ARG A 147 20.70 -5.55 -0.08
CA ARG A 147 21.06 -6.80 -0.77
C ARG A 147 19.89 -7.37 -1.59
N HIS A 148 18.75 -6.71 -1.54
CA HIS A 148 17.58 -7.18 -2.27
C HIS A 148 17.77 -6.97 -3.77
N PRO A 149 17.49 -7.98 -4.64
CA PRO A 149 17.75 -7.90 -6.08
C PRO A 149 17.06 -6.74 -6.80
N HIS A 150 15.95 -6.23 -6.24
CA HIS A 150 15.23 -5.09 -6.79
C HIS A 150 15.96 -3.75 -6.59
N ASN A 151 16.83 -3.63 -5.60
CA ASN A 151 17.57 -2.41 -5.25
C ASN A 151 19.02 -2.44 -5.77
#